data_3e5cf76e6f1c34ac460f5321d3bc27af
#
_entry.id   3e5cf76e6f1c34ac460f5321d3bc27af
#
_cell.length_a   1.000
_cell.length_b   1.000
_cell.length_c   1.000
_cell.angle_alpha   90.00
_cell.angle_beta   90.00
_cell.angle_gamma   90.00
#
_symmetry.space_group_name_H-M   'P 1'
#
loop_
_entity.id
_entity.type
_entity.pdbx_description
1 polymer ?
#
loop_
_entity_poly.entity_id
_entity_poly.type
_entity_poly.pdbx_seq_one_letter_code
_entity_poly.pdbx_strand_id
1 'polypeptide(L)'
;MRHPIRLVSTRLIAALLFSAATLCSGPLSVAQATQSQKPADRITRPTSKPYTGDLSIFEDPKRAENLQINRVMDVLGIKQDSNVADIGAGSGWFTVRAATRIGAKGTVYAVEINPDYLSYIEERAADQKLSNIRTVLGKEDDPTLPRDSVDAVLILKTYHEIAQPVLLLARLREAMRSGALLGIIDRNGNGKDHGISSRVVIKEAGEAGFSLVEQYDFVKPDGMDYFLVFRISASAPSH
;
A
#
# COMPACT_ATOMS: atom_id res chain seq x y z
N MET A 1 35.35 -52.50 -49.47
CA MET A 1 36.78 -52.87 -49.82
C MET A 1 37.69 -52.26 -48.76
N ARG A 2 38.42 -53.12 -48.08
CA ARG A 2 39.68 -52.90 -47.35
C ARG A 2 39.63 -52.19 -46.01
N HIS A 3 39.52 -52.98 -44.92
CA HIS A 3 40.39 -52.87 -43.72
C HIS A 3 41.85 -53.09 -44.14
N PRO A 4 42.89 -52.78 -43.39
CA PRO A 4 43.10 -53.08 -41.95
C PRO A 4 44.04 -52.06 -41.24
N ILE A 5 44.43 -52.14 -40.04
CA ILE A 5 45.25 -52.92 -39.11
C ILE A 5 45.68 -52.07 -37.92
N ARG A 6 45.47 -52.63 -36.77
CA ARG A 6 46.14 -52.60 -35.45
C ARG A 6 47.49 -51.88 -35.33
N LEU A 7 47.71 -51.24 -34.21
CA LEU A 7 48.88 -51.50 -33.36
C LEU A 7 48.61 -51.22 -31.87
N VAL A 8 48.88 -52.22 -31.08
CA VAL A 8 48.93 -52.26 -29.62
C VAL A 8 50.34 -51.83 -29.21
N SER A 9 50.49 -50.98 -28.19
CA SER A 9 51.76 -50.86 -27.50
C SER A 9 51.52 -50.65 -26.00
N THR A 10 51.89 -51.67 -25.25
CA THR A 10 51.95 -51.77 -23.81
C THR A 10 53.29 -51.19 -23.32
N ARG A 11 53.32 -50.51 -22.23
CA ARG A 11 54.41 -50.31 -21.22
C ARG A 11 54.03 -49.14 -20.33
N LEU A 12 54.29 -49.06 -19.08
CA LEU A 12 54.87 -49.85 -17.98
C LEU A 12 54.56 -49.02 -16.70
N ILE A 13 54.40 -49.72 -15.61
CA ILE A 13 54.09 -49.27 -14.25
C ILE A 13 55.21 -48.39 -13.68
N ALA A 14 54.82 -47.29 -12.99
CA ALA A 14 55.60 -46.71 -11.93
C ALA A 14 54.66 -46.24 -10.79
N ALA A 15 54.67 -46.97 -9.72
CA ALA A 15 53.99 -46.58 -8.50
C ALA A 15 54.83 -45.54 -7.74
N LEU A 16 54.23 -44.41 -7.44
CA LEU A 16 54.76 -43.45 -6.48
C LEU A 16 53.67 -43.18 -5.45
N LEU A 17 53.96 -43.72 -4.27
CA LEU A 17 53.22 -43.43 -3.03
C LEU A 17 53.40 -41.96 -2.65
N PHE A 18 52.34 -41.16 -2.74
CA PHE A 18 52.30 -39.89 -2.09
C PHE A 18 51.20 -39.89 -1.03
N SER A 19 51.65 -39.65 0.16
CA SER A 19 50.86 -39.51 1.41
C SER A 19 49.82 -38.43 1.24
N ALA A 20 48.53 -38.73 1.25
CA ALA A 20 47.46 -37.77 1.24
C ALA A 20 47.20 -37.23 2.64
N ALA A 21 47.62 -36.02 2.87
CA ALA A 21 47.14 -35.24 4.01
C ALA A 21 45.72 -34.76 3.69
N THR A 22 44.77 -35.37 4.37
CA THR A 22 43.33 -35.01 4.29
C THR A 22 43.10 -33.69 5.02
N LEU A 23 43.13 -32.57 4.26
CA LEU A 23 42.62 -31.30 4.74
C LEU A 23 41.09 -31.37 4.72
N CYS A 24 40.52 -31.46 5.91
CA CYS A 24 39.10 -31.38 6.17
C CYS A 24 38.66 -29.95 5.95
N SER A 25 38.29 -29.58 4.73
CA SER A 25 37.62 -28.28 4.43
C SER A 25 36.14 -28.43 4.77
N GLY A 26 35.78 -28.08 5.99
CA GLY A 26 34.39 -27.92 6.39
C GLY A 26 33.74 -26.78 5.59
N PRO A 27 32.46 -26.87 5.21
CA PRO A 27 31.78 -25.77 4.57
C PRO A 27 31.71 -24.60 5.52
N LEU A 28 32.33 -23.48 5.15
CA LEU A 28 32.08 -22.18 5.78
C LEU A 28 30.61 -21.83 5.54
N SER A 29 29.78 -22.11 6.52
CA SER A 29 28.41 -21.62 6.60
C SER A 29 28.50 -20.10 6.76
N VAL A 30 28.37 -19.39 5.66
CA VAL A 30 28.12 -17.93 5.70
C VAL A 30 26.74 -17.77 6.30
N ALA A 31 26.70 -17.60 7.61
CA ALA A 31 25.52 -17.09 8.28
C ALA A 31 25.26 -15.71 7.68
N GLN A 32 24.32 -15.62 6.74
CA GLN A 32 23.73 -14.36 6.35
C GLN A 32 23.12 -13.76 7.62
N ALA A 33 23.85 -12.82 8.21
CA ALA A 33 23.28 -11.93 9.20
C ALA A 33 22.10 -11.23 8.53
N THR A 34 20.90 -11.72 8.83
CA THR A 34 19.68 -10.96 8.63
C THR A 34 19.90 -9.64 9.35
N GLN A 35 20.22 -8.59 8.62
CA GLN A 35 20.19 -7.24 9.15
C GLN A 35 18.76 -7.03 9.65
N SER A 36 18.58 -7.18 10.96
CA SER A 36 17.42 -6.69 11.66
C SER A 36 17.36 -5.20 11.31
N GLN A 37 16.46 -4.86 10.38
CA GLN A 37 16.12 -3.45 10.15
C GLN A 37 15.72 -2.91 11.51
N LYS A 38 16.53 -1.95 12.01
CA LYS A 38 16.21 -1.18 13.20
C LYS A 38 14.76 -0.76 13.06
N PRO A 39 13.89 -1.05 14.04
CA PRO A 39 12.51 -0.61 13.96
C PRO A 39 12.55 0.88 13.66
N ALA A 40 12.00 1.30 12.53
CA ALA A 40 11.80 2.71 12.24
C ALA A 40 11.16 3.30 13.48
N ASP A 41 11.75 4.35 14.06
CA ASP A 41 11.23 4.99 15.28
C ASP A 41 9.74 5.16 15.07
N ARG A 42 8.94 4.40 15.84
CA ARG A 42 7.50 4.33 15.64
C ARG A 42 6.94 5.71 15.93
N ILE A 43 6.72 6.50 14.87
CA ILE A 43 5.95 7.72 15.00
C ILE A 43 4.57 7.27 15.43
N THR A 44 4.25 7.50 16.70
CA THR A 44 2.93 7.24 17.25
C THR A 44 2.29 8.59 17.53
N ARG A 45 1.16 8.81 16.90
CA ARG A 45 0.38 10.05 16.98
C ARG A 45 -0.83 9.84 17.88
N PRO A 46 -1.20 10.80 18.76
CA PRO A 46 -2.49 10.76 19.43
C PRO A 46 -3.61 10.81 18.40
N THR A 47 -4.60 9.96 18.56
CA THR A 47 -5.78 9.89 17.70
C THR A 47 -7.05 10.16 18.50
N SER A 48 -8.10 10.60 17.83
CA SER A 48 -9.43 10.68 18.42
C SER A 48 -10.00 9.28 18.64
N LYS A 49 -10.97 9.16 19.55
CA LYS A 49 -11.78 7.95 19.59
C LYS A 49 -12.66 7.90 18.36
N PRO A 50 -12.88 6.70 17.76
CA PRO A 50 -13.83 6.56 16.67
C PRO A 50 -15.17 7.19 17.03
N TYR A 51 -15.74 7.94 16.09
CA TYR A 51 -17.06 8.52 16.27
C TYR A 51 -18.11 7.39 16.33
N THR A 52 -18.99 7.45 17.32
CA THR A 52 -20.01 6.41 17.54
C THR A 52 -21.43 6.93 17.36
N GLY A 53 -21.60 8.16 16.84
CA GLY A 53 -22.89 8.77 16.58
C GLY A 53 -23.42 8.46 15.17
N ASP A 54 -24.41 9.26 14.76
CA ASP A 54 -25.03 9.13 13.43
C ASP A 54 -24.04 9.44 12.30
N LEU A 55 -23.74 8.44 11.48
CA LEU A 55 -22.80 8.57 10.35
C LEU A 55 -23.31 9.47 9.22
N SER A 56 -24.58 9.88 9.24
CA SER A 56 -25.13 10.84 8.28
C SER A 56 -24.42 12.20 8.31
N ILE A 57 -23.72 12.53 9.39
CA ILE A 57 -22.86 13.74 9.46
C ILE A 57 -21.79 13.77 8.35
N PHE A 58 -21.43 12.61 7.81
CA PHE A 58 -20.47 12.51 6.71
C PHE A 58 -21.12 12.68 5.31
N GLU A 59 -22.44 12.86 5.26
CA GLU A 59 -23.23 12.90 4.03
C GLU A 59 -23.59 14.34 3.57
N ASP A 60 -22.71 15.33 3.82
CA ASP A 60 -22.92 16.68 3.31
C ASP A 60 -23.21 16.64 1.80
N PRO A 61 -24.38 17.16 1.33
CA PRO A 61 -24.74 17.16 -0.08
C PRO A 61 -23.72 17.86 -1.00
N LYS A 62 -23.01 18.85 -0.45
CA LYS A 62 -21.98 19.61 -1.18
C LYS A 62 -20.60 18.93 -1.16
N ARG A 63 -20.44 17.84 -0.40
CA ARG A 63 -19.14 17.18 -0.25
C ARG A 63 -18.55 16.74 -1.60
N ALA A 64 -19.39 16.21 -2.49
CA ALA A 64 -18.93 15.75 -3.81
C ALA A 64 -18.44 16.90 -4.70
N GLU A 65 -19.14 18.05 -4.65
CA GLU A 65 -18.79 19.26 -5.38
C GLU A 65 -17.53 19.91 -4.79
N ASN A 66 -17.51 20.11 -3.46
CA ASN A 66 -16.38 20.71 -2.75
C ASN A 66 -15.08 19.92 -2.96
N LEU A 67 -15.14 18.59 -2.93
CA LEU A 67 -14.00 17.73 -3.18
C LEU A 67 -13.68 17.53 -4.66
N GLN A 68 -14.57 17.92 -5.57
CA GLN A 68 -14.49 17.58 -7.00
C GLN A 68 -14.17 16.09 -7.17
N ILE A 69 -14.92 15.22 -6.48
CA ILE A 69 -14.55 13.81 -6.29
C ILE A 69 -14.33 13.04 -7.60
N ASN A 70 -15.03 13.39 -8.66
CA ASN A 70 -14.80 12.79 -9.98
C ASN A 70 -13.39 13.15 -10.50
N ARG A 71 -12.95 14.39 -10.33
CA ARG A 71 -11.61 14.83 -10.70
C ARG A 71 -10.54 14.16 -9.85
N VAL A 72 -10.80 13.96 -8.55
CA VAL A 72 -9.92 13.16 -7.67
C VAL A 72 -9.75 11.74 -8.22
N MET A 73 -10.86 11.09 -8.58
CA MET A 73 -10.82 9.76 -9.18
C MET A 73 -10.10 9.72 -10.52
N ASP A 74 -10.25 10.77 -11.36
CA ASP A 74 -9.50 10.90 -12.63
C ASP A 74 -7.99 11.00 -12.40
N VAL A 75 -7.58 11.85 -11.46
CA VAL A 75 -6.16 12.02 -11.08
C VAL A 75 -5.55 10.72 -10.57
N LEU A 76 -6.29 9.93 -9.80
CA LEU A 76 -5.86 8.64 -9.29
C LEU A 76 -5.95 7.50 -10.32
N GLY A 77 -6.42 7.79 -11.54
CA GLY A 77 -6.58 6.77 -12.59
C GLY A 77 -7.67 5.75 -12.31
N ILE A 78 -8.63 6.05 -11.42
CA ILE A 78 -9.75 5.17 -11.09
C ILE A 78 -10.74 5.15 -12.25
N LYS A 79 -10.89 4.01 -12.89
CA LYS A 79 -11.70 3.78 -14.09
C LYS A 79 -12.41 2.44 -14.03
N GLN A 80 -13.12 2.07 -15.09
CA GLN A 80 -13.75 0.75 -15.22
C GLN A 80 -12.74 -0.36 -14.92
N ASP A 81 -13.21 -1.36 -14.19
CA ASP A 81 -12.49 -2.58 -13.81
C ASP A 81 -11.27 -2.36 -12.86
N SER A 82 -11.05 -1.13 -12.34
CA SER A 82 -10.02 -0.86 -11.33
C SER A 82 -10.35 -1.53 -10.00
N ASN A 83 -9.31 -1.92 -9.25
CA ASN A 83 -9.43 -2.26 -7.84
C ASN A 83 -8.96 -1.05 -7.00
N VAL A 84 -9.78 -0.63 -6.06
CA VAL A 84 -9.57 0.60 -5.28
C VAL A 84 -9.61 0.28 -3.79
N ALA A 85 -8.73 0.90 -3.00
CA ALA A 85 -8.84 0.88 -1.54
C ALA A 85 -9.27 2.25 -1.03
N ASP A 86 -10.27 2.25 -0.15
CA ASP A 86 -10.75 3.37 0.64
C ASP A 86 -10.30 3.15 2.08
N ILE A 87 -9.28 3.89 2.54
CA ILE A 87 -8.66 3.70 3.86
C ILE A 87 -9.27 4.66 4.87
N GLY A 88 -9.86 4.11 5.94
CA GLY A 88 -10.71 4.85 6.85
C GLY A 88 -12.01 5.24 6.16
N ALA A 89 -12.72 4.24 5.67
CA ALA A 89 -13.89 4.40 4.81
C ALA A 89 -15.08 5.10 5.50
N GLY A 90 -15.13 5.10 6.83
CA GLY A 90 -16.17 5.76 7.62
C GLY A 90 -17.58 5.30 7.23
N SER A 91 -18.42 6.23 6.78
CA SER A 91 -19.76 5.92 6.27
C SER A 91 -19.79 5.22 4.90
N GLY A 92 -18.64 4.97 4.28
CA GLY A 92 -18.56 4.47 2.91
C GLY A 92 -18.91 5.51 1.84
N TRP A 93 -18.85 6.79 2.19
CA TRP A 93 -19.21 7.87 1.28
C TRP A 93 -18.42 7.85 -0.04
N PHE A 94 -17.11 7.64 0.03
CA PHE A 94 -16.27 7.47 -1.15
C PHE A 94 -16.41 6.06 -1.74
N THR A 95 -16.48 5.04 -0.89
CA THR A 95 -16.62 3.63 -1.26
C THR A 95 -17.70 3.41 -2.33
N VAL A 96 -18.95 3.89 -2.09
CA VAL A 96 -20.06 3.67 -3.03
C VAL A 96 -19.89 4.42 -4.36
N ARG A 97 -19.23 5.58 -4.33
CA ARG A 97 -18.92 6.35 -5.54
C ARG A 97 -17.85 5.68 -6.39
N ALA A 98 -16.81 5.19 -5.75
CA ALA A 98 -15.77 4.40 -6.41
C ALA A 98 -16.36 3.11 -6.99
N ALA A 99 -17.20 2.39 -6.23
CA ALA A 99 -17.87 1.16 -6.67
C ALA A 99 -18.74 1.38 -7.91
N THR A 100 -19.50 2.47 -7.93
CA THR A 100 -20.30 2.87 -9.10
C THR A 100 -19.40 3.16 -10.31
N ARG A 101 -18.29 3.86 -10.11
CA ARG A 101 -17.38 4.25 -11.19
C ARG A 101 -16.66 3.07 -11.82
N ILE A 102 -16.18 2.13 -11.01
CA ILE A 102 -15.38 0.99 -11.50
C ILE A 102 -16.23 -0.13 -12.11
N GLY A 103 -17.53 -0.17 -11.81
CA GLY A 103 -18.43 -1.21 -12.33
C GLY A 103 -18.19 -2.59 -11.73
N ALA A 104 -18.99 -3.57 -12.18
CA ALA A 104 -19.11 -4.87 -11.52
C ALA A 104 -17.86 -5.77 -11.56
N LYS A 105 -16.89 -5.49 -12.43
CA LYS A 105 -15.65 -6.30 -12.53
C LYS A 105 -14.53 -5.82 -11.64
N GLY A 106 -14.53 -4.53 -11.25
CA GLY A 106 -13.59 -3.98 -10.27
C GLY A 106 -14.01 -4.33 -8.84
N THR A 107 -13.16 -4.03 -7.88
CA THR A 107 -13.44 -4.21 -6.45
C THR A 107 -13.06 -2.96 -5.68
N VAL A 108 -13.95 -2.49 -4.79
CA VAL A 108 -13.58 -1.51 -3.77
C VAL A 108 -13.38 -2.21 -2.44
N TYR A 109 -12.19 -2.09 -1.88
CA TYR A 109 -11.88 -2.51 -0.52
C TYR A 109 -12.14 -1.33 0.42
N ALA A 110 -13.22 -1.42 1.20
CA ALA A 110 -13.54 -0.45 2.24
C ALA A 110 -12.86 -0.88 3.55
N VAL A 111 -11.73 -0.23 3.85
CA VAL A 111 -10.92 -0.57 5.03
C VAL A 111 -11.29 0.34 6.18
N GLU A 112 -11.64 -0.24 7.32
CA GLU A 112 -12.05 0.48 8.51
C GLU A 112 -11.63 -0.31 9.76
N ILE A 113 -11.30 0.39 10.85
CA ILE A 113 -10.92 -0.25 12.13
C ILE A 113 -12.11 -0.45 13.06
N ASN A 114 -13.22 0.26 12.82
CA ASN A 114 -14.45 0.11 13.58
C ASN A 114 -15.40 -0.88 12.86
N PRO A 115 -15.72 -2.04 13.47
CA PRO A 115 -16.61 -3.02 12.86
C PRO A 115 -18.05 -2.52 12.63
N ASP A 116 -18.53 -1.57 13.46
CA ASP A 116 -19.87 -1.00 13.27
C ASP A 116 -19.95 -0.19 11.97
N TYR A 117 -18.86 0.46 11.58
CA TYR A 117 -18.78 1.17 10.31
C TYR A 117 -18.78 0.21 9.11
N LEU A 118 -18.13 -0.94 9.24
CA LEU A 118 -18.16 -1.97 8.20
C LEU A 118 -19.59 -2.49 7.98
N SER A 119 -20.32 -2.76 9.05
CA SER A 119 -21.73 -3.18 8.97
C SER A 119 -22.60 -2.11 8.28
N TYR A 120 -22.41 -0.84 8.61
CA TYR A 120 -23.09 0.26 7.95
C TYR A 120 -22.77 0.35 6.43
N ILE A 121 -21.51 0.12 6.06
CA ILE A 121 -21.10 0.08 4.64
C ILE A 121 -21.75 -1.09 3.91
N GLU A 122 -21.86 -2.25 4.54
CA GLU A 122 -22.52 -3.44 3.97
C GLU A 122 -24.02 -3.19 3.72
N GLU A 123 -24.74 -2.62 4.69
CA GLU A 123 -26.14 -2.22 4.54
C GLU A 123 -26.29 -1.22 3.41
N ARG A 124 -25.45 -0.18 3.38
CA ARG A 124 -25.44 0.83 2.33
C ARG A 124 -25.16 0.25 0.94
N ALA A 125 -24.22 -0.69 0.84
CA ALA A 125 -23.90 -1.38 -0.41
C ALA A 125 -25.10 -2.22 -0.91
N ALA A 126 -25.78 -2.92 0.00
CA ALA A 126 -26.98 -3.71 -0.30
C ALA A 126 -28.12 -2.82 -0.81
N ASP A 127 -28.41 -1.71 -0.14
CA ASP A 127 -29.44 -0.74 -0.51
C ASP A 127 -29.22 -0.15 -1.91
N GLN A 128 -27.94 0.10 -2.25
CA GLN A 128 -27.53 0.62 -3.56
C GLN A 128 -27.26 -0.47 -4.60
N LYS A 129 -27.44 -1.75 -4.26
CA LYS A 129 -27.19 -2.92 -5.12
C LYS A 129 -25.76 -2.97 -5.67
N LEU A 130 -24.78 -2.58 -4.86
CA LEU A 130 -23.37 -2.60 -5.20
C LEU A 130 -22.72 -3.88 -4.68
N SER A 131 -22.53 -4.87 -5.55
CA SER A 131 -21.95 -6.18 -5.21
C SER A 131 -20.42 -6.21 -5.30
N ASN A 132 -19.79 -5.11 -5.69
CA ASN A 132 -18.35 -4.98 -5.92
C ASN A 132 -17.60 -4.27 -4.78
N ILE A 133 -18.21 -4.17 -3.61
CA ILE A 133 -17.61 -3.66 -2.38
C ILE A 133 -17.23 -4.85 -1.50
N ARG A 134 -16.03 -4.77 -0.91
CA ARG A 134 -15.53 -5.68 0.13
C ARG A 134 -15.14 -4.89 1.35
N THR A 135 -15.80 -5.12 2.46
CA THR A 135 -15.43 -4.57 3.76
C THR A 135 -14.22 -5.32 4.30
N VAL A 136 -13.28 -4.58 4.89
CA VAL A 136 -12.04 -5.10 5.44
C VAL A 136 -11.80 -4.51 6.82
N LEU A 137 -11.73 -5.35 7.84
CA LEU A 137 -11.34 -4.92 9.17
C LEU A 137 -9.83 -4.70 9.21
N GLY A 138 -9.43 -3.44 9.16
CA GLY A 138 -8.05 -2.99 9.28
C GLY A 138 -7.57 -2.95 10.74
N LYS A 139 -6.30 -2.58 10.89
CA LYS A 139 -5.66 -2.28 12.17
C LYS A 139 -5.06 -0.88 12.11
N GLU A 140 -4.67 -0.34 13.26
CA GLU A 140 -4.04 0.99 13.35
C GLU A 140 -2.76 1.11 12.51
N ASP A 141 -2.09 -0.01 12.23
CA ASP A 141 -0.81 -0.10 11.55
C ASP A 141 -0.81 -0.99 10.30
N ASP A 142 -1.96 -1.61 9.95
CA ASP A 142 -2.06 -2.54 8.83
C ASP A 142 -3.45 -2.49 8.18
N PRO A 143 -3.55 -2.14 6.89
CA PRO A 143 -4.83 -2.16 6.19
C PRO A 143 -5.36 -3.57 5.92
N THR A 144 -4.61 -4.63 6.24
CA THR A 144 -4.94 -6.05 6.04
C THR A 144 -5.37 -6.41 4.60
N LEU A 145 -4.89 -5.66 3.62
CA LEU A 145 -5.17 -5.88 2.21
C LEU A 145 -4.28 -6.98 1.61
N PRO A 146 -4.77 -7.75 0.63
CA PRO A 146 -3.93 -8.69 -0.12
C PRO A 146 -2.79 -7.95 -0.85
N ARG A 147 -1.65 -8.62 -1.02
CA ARG A 147 -0.52 -8.08 -1.81
C ARG A 147 -0.92 -7.90 -3.27
N ASP A 148 -0.37 -6.86 -3.92
CA ASP A 148 -0.55 -6.58 -5.36
C ASP A 148 -2.04 -6.61 -5.79
N SER A 149 -2.93 -6.08 -4.96
CA SER A 149 -4.37 -6.21 -5.16
C SER A 149 -5.06 -4.93 -5.65
N VAL A 150 -4.47 -3.75 -5.43
CA VAL A 150 -5.12 -2.47 -5.71
C VAL A 150 -4.39 -1.63 -6.75
N ASP A 151 -5.16 -0.95 -7.60
CA ASP A 151 -4.69 -0.06 -8.65
C ASP A 151 -4.66 1.40 -8.22
N ALA A 152 -5.46 1.75 -7.20
CA ALA A 152 -5.49 3.08 -6.60
C ALA A 152 -5.92 3.00 -5.14
N VAL A 153 -5.45 3.96 -4.35
CA VAL A 153 -5.81 4.11 -2.93
C VAL A 153 -6.21 5.55 -2.68
N LEU A 154 -7.26 5.76 -1.88
CA LEU A 154 -7.58 7.05 -1.31
C LEU A 154 -7.65 6.98 0.22
N ILE A 155 -7.01 7.93 0.88
CA ILE A 155 -7.17 8.24 2.31
C ILE A 155 -7.85 9.62 2.37
N LEU A 156 -9.13 9.64 2.73
CA LEU A 156 -9.96 10.84 2.66
C LEU A 156 -10.33 11.33 4.05
N LYS A 157 -9.71 12.43 4.50
CA LYS A 157 -10.01 13.07 5.80
C LYS A 157 -9.81 12.12 7.00
N THR A 158 -8.85 11.21 6.89
CA THR A 158 -8.55 10.18 7.90
C THR A 158 -7.09 10.17 8.29
N TYR A 159 -6.19 10.70 7.45
CA TYR A 159 -4.75 10.56 7.67
C TYR A 159 -4.30 11.15 9.02
N HIS A 160 -4.88 12.26 9.47
CA HIS A 160 -4.59 12.87 10.76
C HIS A 160 -4.96 11.98 11.96
N GLU A 161 -5.84 10.98 11.78
CA GLU A 161 -6.25 10.01 12.80
C GLU A 161 -5.46 8.69 12.76
N ILE A 162 -4.48 8.55 11.86
CA ILE A 162 -3.67 7.33 11.80
C ILE A 162 -2.58 7.40 12.86
N ALA A 163 -2.62 6.48 13.82
CA ALA A 163 -1.68 6.44 14.95
C ALA A 163 -0.24 6.10 14.50
N GLN A 164 -0.07 5.17 13.57
CA GLN A 164 1.22 4.69 13.08
C GLN A 164 1.35 4.85 11.55
N PRO A 165 1.40 6.11 11.04
CA PRO A 165 1.24 6.39 9.62
C PRO A 165 2.32 5.77 8.74
N VAL A 166 3.59 5.80 9.16
CA VAL A 166 4.69 5.22 8.37
C VAL A 166 4.54 3.71 8.24
N LEU A 167 4.11 3.05 9.30
CA LEU A 167 3.94 1.59 9.29
C LEU A 167 2.71 1.19 8.45
N LEU A 168 1.58 1.88 8.63
CA LEU A 168 0.39 1.66 7.80
C LEU A 168 0.71 1.86 6.31
N LEU A 169 1.38 2.96 5.96
CA LEU A 169 1.77 3.24 4.57
C LEU A 169 2.74 2.18 4.01
N ALA A 170 3.70 1.71 4.81
CA ALA A 170 4.60 0.64 4.40
C ALA A 170 3.85 -0.66 4.07
N ARG A 171 2.84 -1.02 4.87
CA ARG A 171 1.96 -2.16 4.62
C ARG A 171 1.06 -1.92 3.40
N LEU A 172 0.50 -0.73 3.29
CA LEU A 172 -0.32 -0.34 2.15
C LEU A 172 0.46 -0.46 0.83
N ARG A 173 1.73 -0.06 0.82
CA ARG A 173 2.62 -0.21 -0.35
C ARG A 173 2.70 -1.66 -0.84
N GLU A 174 2.67 -2.64 0.05
CA GLU A 174 2.69 -4.06 -0.32
C GLU A 174 1.40 -4.51 -1.04
N ALA A 175 0.28 -3.85 -0.76
CA ALA A 175 -1.00 -4.11 -1.41
C ALA A 175 -1.14 -3.41 -2.77
N MET A 176 -0.36 -2.39 -3.03
CA MET A 176 -0.43 -1.61 -4.26
C MET A 176 0.31 -2.30 -5.41
N ARG A 177 -0.34 -2.38 -6.57
CA ARG A 177 0.26 -2.86 -7.82
C ARG A 177 1.30 -1.87 -8.35
N SER A 178 2.17 -2.36 -9.21
CA SER A 178 3.08 -1.50 -9.96
C SER A 178 2.30 -0.45 -10.75
N GLY A 179 2.68 0.83 -10.56
CA GLY A 179 2.00 1.96 -11.20
C GLY A 179 0.78 2.48 -10.45
N ALA A 180 0.33 1.82 -9.37
CA ALA A 180 -0.76 2.32 -8.53
C ALA A 180 -0.43 3.67 -7.89
N LEU A 181 -1.46 4.50 -7.72
CA LEU A 181 -1.36 5.81 -7.07
C LEU A 181 -2.04 5.81 -5.71
N LEU A 182 -1.41 6.49 -4.76
CA LEU A 182 -1.95 6.80 -3.45
C LEU A 182 -2.36 8.27 -3.40
N GLY A 183 -3.63 8.54 -3.14
CA GLY A 183 -4.16 9.87 -2.85
C GLY A 183 -4.37 10.06 -1.36
N ILE A 184 -3.94 11.21 -0.84
CA ILE A 184 -4.25 11.63 0.53
C ILE A 184 -4.87 13.01 0.47
N ILE A 185 -6.13 13.10 0.92
CA ILE A 185 -6.84 14.37 1.08
C ILE A 185 -7.03 14.61 2.56
N ASP A 186 -6.49 15.70 3.06
CA ASP A 186 -6.68 16.09 4.44
C ASP A 186 -6.66 17.61 4.60
N ARG A 187 -6.92 18.09 5.82
CA ARG A 187 -6.87 19.51 6.16
C ARG A 187 -5.48 19.87 6.66
N ASN A 188 -4.95 21.02 6.20
CA ASN A 188 -3.78 21.59 6.84
C ASN A 188 -4.09 21.94 8.29
N GLY A 189 -3.24 21.50 9.19
CA GLY A 189 -3.40 21.68 10.63
C GLY A 189 -2.15 21.31 11.39
N ASN A 190 -2.25 21.32 12.70
CA ASN A 190 -1.16 21.03 13.62
C ASN A 190 -1.34 19.71 14.40
N GLY A 191 -2.32 18.88 14.03
CA GLY A 191 -2.67 17.63 14.70
C GLY A 191 -3.62 17.77 15.90
N LYS A 192 -4.03 19.00 16.25
CA LYS A 192 -4.97 19.25 17.37
C LYS A 192 -6.36 19.66 16.92
N ASP A 193 -6.52 20.00 15.64
CA ASP A 193 -7.70 20.60 15.02
C ASP A 193 -8.28 19.75 13.88
N HIS A 194 -8.17 18.43 14.00
CA HIS A 194 -8.56 17.46 12.95
C HIS A 194 -7.92 17.75 11.61
N GLY A 195 -6.63 18.10 11.64
CA GLY A 195 -5.85 18.36 10.44
C GLY A 195 -4.36 18.16 10.70
N ILE A 196 -3.61 17.91 9.65
CA ILE A 196 -2.18 17.70 9.69
C ILE A 196 -1.50 18.45 8.54
N SER A 197 -0.32 19.00 8.78
CA SER A 197 0.43 19.71 7.74
C SER A 197 0.81 18.78 6.59
N SER A 198 0.57 19.22 5.35
CA SER A 198 0.98 18.47 4.14
C SER A 198 2.47 18.12 4.14
N ARG A 199 3.33 18.97 4.73
CA ARG A 199 4.78 18.70 4.85
C ARG A 199 5.07 17.47 5.72
N VAL A 200 4.29 17.28 6.80
CA VAL A 200 4.40 16.09 7.66
C VAL A 200 4.00 14.85 6.89
N VAL A 201 2.88 14.90 6.18
CA VAL A 201 2.40 13.79 5.35
C VAL A 201 3.41 13.40 4.28
N ILE A 202 3.99 14.38 3.57
CA ILE A 202 5.02 14.14 2.55
C ILE A 202 6.25 13.46 3.15
N LYS A 203 6.70 13.91 4.32
CA LYS A 203 7.85 13.32 5.02
C LYS A 203 7.57 11.86 5.41
N GLU A 204 6.45 11.60 6.07
CA GLU A 204 6.04 10.26 6.52
C GLU A 204 5.82 9.28 5.34
N ALA A 205 5.20 9.75 4.26
CA ALA A 205 5.07 8.97 3.03
C ALA A 205 6.43 8.63 2.42
N GLY A 206 7.38 9.58 2.42
CA GLY A 206 8.76 9.35 2.00
C GLY A 206 9.46 8.27 2.83
N GLU A 207 9.30 8.30 4.15
CA GLU A 207 9.84 7.28 5.07
C GLU A 207 9.23 5.90 4.82
N ALA A 208 7.97 5.84 4.39
CA ALA A 208 7.29 4.60 4.01
C ALA A 208 7.62 4.10 2.59
N GLY A 209 8.46 4.83 1.84
CA GLY A 209 8.90 4.44 0.50
C GLY A 209 7.99 4.93 -0.64
N PHE A 210 7.35 6.08 -0.45
CA PHE A 210 6.59 6.78 -1.48
C PHE A 210 7.29 8.05 -1.94
N SER A 211 7.08 8.42 -3.18
CA SER A 211 7.52 9.70 -3.75
C SER A 211 6.30 10.54 -4.12
N LEU A 212 6.31 11.81 -3.74
CA LEU A 212 5.28 12.76 -4.15
C LEU A 212 5.31 12.93 -5.68
N VAL A 213 4.15 12.81 -6.30
CA VAL A 213 3.94 13.05 -7.74
C VAL A 213 3.47 14.49 -7.94
N GLU A 214 2.42 14.88 -7.18
CA GLU A 214 1.78 16.19 -7.34
C GLU A 214 1.02 16.57 -6.07
N GLN A 215 0.83 17.85 -5.87
CA GLN A 215 -0.04 18.42 -4.84
C GLN A 215 -1.08 19.34 -5.50
N TYR A 216 -2.34 19.12 -5.16
CA TYR A 216 -3.46 19.90 -5.66
C TYR A 216 -4.17 20.63 -4.51
N ASP A 217 -4.81 21.74 -4.83
CA ASP A 217 -5.57 22.62 -3.92
C ASP A 217 -7.07 22.73 -4.27
N PHE A 218 -7.52 22.02 -5.30
CA PHE A 218 -8.90 22.14 -5.81
C PHE A 218 -9.96 21.44 -4.95
N VAL A 219 -9.55 20.66 -3.94
CA VAL A 219 -10.45 19.79 -3.16
C VAL A 219 -11.29 20.52 -2.12
N LYS A 220 -11.09 21.82 -1.97
CA LYS A 220 -11.95 22.70 -1.16
C LYS A 220 -11.74 24.17 -1.51
N PRO A 221 -12.83 24.92 -1.70
CA PRO A 221 -12.75 26.33 -2.13
C PRO A 221 -12.04 27.27 -1.14
N ASP A 222 -12.01 26.91 0.16
CA ASP A 222 -11.39 27.74 1.21
C ASP A 222 -9.85 27.58 1.31
N GLY A 223 -9.25 26.71 0.47
CA GLY A 223 -7.81 26.45 0.47
C GLY A 223 -7.26 25.81 1.73
N MET A 224 -8.13 25.37 2.65
CA MET A 224 -7.70 24.72 3.90
C MET A 224 -7.30 23.27 3.71
N ASP A 225 -7.75 22.64 2.63
CA ASP A 225 -7.48 21.24 2.34
C ASP A 225 -6.44 21.12 1.23
N TYR A 226 -5.73 20.00 1.25
CA TYR A 226 -4.80 19.61 0.19
C TYR A 226 -5.15 18.23 -0.34
N PHE A 227 -4.74 17.96 -1.57
CA PHE A 227 -4.74 16.63 -2.15
C PHE A 227 -3.33 16.30 -2.62
N LEU A 228 -2.70 15.33 -1.96
CA LEU A 228 -1.37 14.82 -2.27
C LEU A 228 -1.49 13.51 -3.03
N VAL A 229 -0.73 13.38 -4.11
CA VAL A 229 -0.67 12.16 -4.91
C VAL A 229 0.74 11.60 -4.86
N PHE A 230 0.84 10.32 -4.54
CA PHE A 230 2.10 9.60 -4.41
C PHE A 230 2.14 8.39 -5.32
N ARG A 231 3.35 7.96 -5.65
CA ARG A 231 3.66 6.66 -6.23
C ARG A 231 4.69 5.92 -5.36
N ILE A 232 4.76 4.62 -5.50
CA ILE A 232 5.84 3.84 -4.90
C ILE A 232 7.18 4.35 -5.47
N SER A 233 8.13 4.65 -4.58
CA SER A 233 9.47 5.08 -4.99
C SER A 233 10.15 3.98 -5.80
N ALA A 234 10.77 4.32 -6.91
CA ALA A 234 11.69 3.40 -7.57
C ALA A 234 12.79 3.04 -6.56
N SER A 235 13.03 1.76 -6.34
CA SER A 235 14.19 1.31 -5.55
C SER A 235 15.42 1.93 -6.20
N ALA A 236 16.28 2.59 -5.42
CA ALA A 236 17.59 2.98 -5.91
C ALA A 236 18.26 1.72 -6.48
N PRO A 237 18.90 1.77 -7.66
CA PRO A 237 19.63 0.63 -8.17
C PRO A 237 20.63 0.20 -7.09
N SER A 238 20.56 -1.08 -6.70
CA SER A 238 21.57 -1.68 -5.82
C SER A 238 22.91 -1.60 -6.52
N HIS A 239 23.79 -0.73 -5.99
CA HIS A 239 25.19 -0.64 -6.40
C HIS A 239 25.98 -1.81 -5.84
#